data_79fbe91ba3f60e11459d991dd855ea18
#
_entry.id   79fbe91ba3f60e11459d991dd855ea18
#
_cell.length_a   1.000
_cell.length_b   1.000
_cell.length_c   1.000
_cell.angle_alpha   90.00
_cell.angle_beta   90.00
_cell.angle_gamma   90.00
#
_symmetry.space_group_name_H-M   'P 1'
#
loop_
_entity.id
_entity.type
_entity.pdbx_description
1 polymer ?
#
loop_
_entity_poly.entity_id
_entity_poly.type
_entity_poly.pdbx_seq_one_letter_code
_entity_poly.pdbx_strand_id
1 'polypeptide(L)'
;VSLAAYVPDGGLKDIIRHCDEDPDIRAIPLTNESEGPCLMAGAWLGGERSVLLMQGSGVGNCMNNFGITIAGNFPLLTIVTLRGSWGEGNPWMLYQGRTVARMFDLAGFMVNVVERAEDVEDAVGAAAQTAFNASGRMAIILSQRVTGAKKFKR
;
A
#
# COMPACT_ATOMS: atom_id res chain seq x y z
N VAL A 1 -12.65 -7.52 0.70
CA VAL A 1 -11.50 -7.52 1.62
C VAL A 1 -12.03 -7.68 3.03
N SER A 2 -11.53 -8.65 3.78
CA SER A 2 -11.93 -8.94 5.17
C SER A 2 -10.83 -8.58 6.20
N LEU A 3 -9.63 -8.22 5.71
CA LEU A 3 -8.51 -7.85 6.56
C LEU A 3 -7.75 -6.66 5.97
N ALA A 4 -7.52 -5.63 6.77
CA ALA A 4 -6.66 -4.51 6.45
C ALA A 4 -5.52 -4.43 7.45
N ALA A 5 -4.28 -4.62 7.01
CA ALA A 5 -3.11 -4.40 7.86
C ALA A 5 -2.44 -3.07 7.52
N TYR A 6 -1.98 -2.34 8.51
CA TYR A 6 -1.48 -1.00 8.27
C TYR A 6 -0.39 -0.56 9.27
N VAL A 7 0.51 0.30 8.80
CA VAL A 7 1.30 1.17 9.68
C VAL A 7 0.66 2.56 9.64
N PRO A 8 0.37 3.18 10.79
CA PRO A 8 -0.31 4.48 10.84
C PRO A 8 0.41 5.57 10.01
N ASP A 9 -0.31 6.18 9.08
CA ASP A 9 0.17 7.29 8.26
C ASP A 9 -0.91 8.34 8.08
N GLY A 10 -0.50 9.62 8.13
CA GLY A 10 -1.44 10.73 8.02
C GLY A 10 -2.17 10.83 6.66
N GLY A 11 -1.57 10.32 5.59
CA GLY A 11 -2.21 10.26 4.27
C GLY A 11 -3.23 9.14 4.13
N LEU A 12 -3.16 8.13 5.01
CA LEU A 12 -4.07 6.98 5.04
C LEU A 12 -5.11 7.05 6.15
N LYS A 13 -5.09 8.11 6.97
CA LYS A 13 -5.91 8.21 8.19
C LYS A 13 -7.40 7.90 7.98
N ASP A 14 -7.97 8.40 6.88
CA ASP A 14 -9.41 8.23 6.61
C ASP A 14 -9.71 6.81 6.12
N ILE A 15 -8.83 6.21 5.31
CA ILE A 15 -8.95 4.79 4.89
C ILE A 15 -8.84 3.88 6.11
N ILE A 16 -7.84 4.10 6.97
CA ILE A 16 -7.65 3.31 8.20
C ILE A 16 -8.87 3.42 9.10
N ARG A 17 -9.38 4.64 9.32
CA ARG A 17 -10.59 4.86 10.12
C ARG A 17 -11.79 4.10 9.56
N HIS A 18 -12.02 4.13 8.25
CA HIS A 18 -13.11 3.37 7.63
C HIS A 18 -12.93 1.86 7.80
N CYS A 19 -11.70 1.34 7.72
CA CYS A 19 -11.42 -0.06 7.99
C CYS A 19 -11.67 -0.44 9.47
N ASP A 20 -11.35 0.47 10.41
CA ASP A 20 -11.58 0.26 11.84
C ASP A 20 -13.08 0.30 12.21
N GLU A 21 -13.86 1.11 11.50
CA GLU A 21 -15.31 1.30 11.75
C GLU A 21 -16.17 0.23 11.03
N ASP A 22 -15.65 -0.45 10.02
CA ASP A 22 -16.37 -1.46 9.25
C ASP A 22 -16.36 -2.82 9.98
N PRO A 23 -17.53 -3.35 10.42
CA PRO A 23 -17.60 -4.60 11.15
C PRO A 23 -17.17 -5.83 10.34
N ASP A 24 -17.14 -5.74 9.01
CA ASP A 24 -16.73 -6.82 8.11
C ASP A 24 -15.24 -6.80 7.80
N ILE A 25 -14.50 -5.79 8.29
CA ILE A 25 -13.06 -5.64 8.10
C ILE A 25 -12.33 -5.73 9.44
N ARG A 26 -11.43 -6.70 9.55
CA ARG A 26 -10.50 -6.77 10.66
C ARG A 26 -9.29 -5.88 10.38
N ALA A 27 -9.21 -4.72 11.02
CA ALA A 27 -8.10 -3.79 10.91
C ALA A 27 -6.99 -4.15 11.92
N ILE A 28 -5.75 -4.32 11.43
CA ILE A 28 -4.61 -4.76 12.23
C ILE A 28 -3.47 -3.75 12.12
N PRO A 29 -3.15 -3.01 13.20
CA PRO A 29 -1.96 -2.18 13.22
C PRO A 29 -0.70 -3.04 13.30
N LEU A 30 0.28 -2.73 12.44
CA LEU A 30 1.58 -3.37 12.40
C LEU A 30 2.62 -2.52 13.15
N THR A 31 3.62 -3.19 13.71
CA THR A 31 4.78 -2.51 14.32
C THR A 31 5.72 -1.99 13.23
N ASN A 32 5.86 -2.77 12.14
CA ASN A 32 6.70 -2.43 11.00
C ASN A 32 6.05 -2.98 9.72
N GLU A 33 6.23 -2.29 8.61
CA GLU A 33 5.64 -2.67 7.32
C GLU A 33 6.14 -4.02 6.81
N SER A 34 7.34 -4.44 7.22
CA SER A 34 7.90 -5.74 6.84
C SER A 34 7.08 -6.95 7.30
N GLU A 35 6.25 -6.79 8.33
CA GLU A 35 5.32 -7.83 8.79
C GLU A 35 4.19 -8.07 7.78
N GLY A 36 3.83 -7.02 7.04
CA GLY A 36 2.68 -7.01 6.13
C GLY A 36 2.68 -8.12 5.08
N PRO A 37 3.72 -8.27 4.24
CA PRO A 37 3.73 -9.30 3.20
C PRO A 37 3.54 -10.72 3.75
N CYS A 38 4.11 -11.02 4.92
CA CYS A 38 3.96 -12.33 5.56
C CYS A 38 2.54 -12.53 6.12
N LEU A 39 1.98 -11.48 6.73
CA LEU A 39 0.60 -11.52 7.23
C LEU A 39 -0.40 -11.70 6.07
N MET A 40 -0.21 -10.97 4.95
CA MET A 40 -1.06 -11.11 3.77
C MET A 40 -1.00 -12.52 3.17
N ALA A 41 0.20 -13.12 3.09
CA ALA A 41 0.38 -14.49 2.65
C ALA A 41 -0.36 -15.49 3.57
N GLY A 42 -0.26 -15.31 4.89
CA GLY A 42 -0.98 -16.11 5.88
C GLY A 42 -2.50 -15.97 5.78
N ALA A 43 -2.99 -14.74 5.62
CA ALA A 43 -4.42 -14.47 5.42
C ALA A 43 -4.97 -15.19 4.16
N TRP A 44 -4.23 -15.12 3.06
CA TRP A 44 -4.60 -15.81 1.83
C TRP A 44 -4.67 -17.33 2.01
N LEU A 45 -3.71 -17.93 2.71
CA LEU A 45 -3.75 -19.36 3.05
C LEU A 45 -4.93 -19.71 3.96
N GLY A 46 -5.38 -18.78 4.78
CA GLY A 46 -6.59 -18.87 5.58
C GLY A 46 -7.89 -18.61 4.81
N GLY A 47 -7.82 -18.30 3.51
CA GLY A 47 -8.99 -18.01 2.68
C GLY A 47 -9.48 -16.56 2.77
N GLU A 48 -8.71 -15.66 3.37
CA GLU A 48 -9.07 -14.25 3.51
C GLU A 48 -8.44 -13.38 2.42
N ARG A 49 -9.22 -12.40 1.94
CA ARG A 49 -8.72 -11.34 1.06
C ARG A 49 -8.29 -10.15 1.91
N SER A 50 -7.08 -9.68 1.69
CA SER A 50 -6.46 -8.67 2.56
C SER A 50 -5.83 -7.52 1.78
N VAL A 51 -5.67 -6.36 2.44
CA VAL A 51 -4.99 -5.18 1.91
C VAL A 51 -3.92 -4.71 2.88
N LEU A 52 -2.76 -4.33 2.35
CA LEU A 52 -1.68 -3.70 3.13
C LEU A 52 -1.66 -2.19 2.86
N LEU A 53 -1.78 -1.39 3.91
CA LEU A 53 -1.77 0.07 3.86
C LEU A 53 -0.49 0.60 4.48
N MET A 54 0.28 1.39 3.73
CA MET A 54 1.54 1.94 4.24
C MET A 54 1.95 3.24 3.54
N GLN A 55 2.87 3.97 4.15
CA GLN A 55 3.55 5.06 3.46
C GLN A 55 4.65 4.50 2.55
N GLY A 56 5.05 5.25 1.52
CA GLY A 56 6.12 4.87 0.61
C GLY A 56 7.45 4.53 1.29
N SER A 57 7.73 5.11 2.47
CA SER A 57 8.92 4.73 3.28
C SER A 57 8.91 3.26 3.69
N GLY A 58 7.74 2.71 3.95
CA GLY A 58 7.58 1.32 4.36
C GLY A 58 7.88 0.30 3.28
N VAL A 59 7.81 0.69 2.00
CA VAL A 59 8.10 -0.21 0.87
C VAL A 59 9.51 -0.76 0.95
N GLY A 60 10.48 0.09 1.33
CA GLY A 60 11.86 -0.34 1.54
C GLY A 60 12.00 -1.44 2.61
N ASN A 61 11.19 -1.36 3.68
CA ASN A 61 11.17 -2.34 4.76
C ASN A 61 10.61 -3.70 4.30
N CYS A 62 9.74 -3.70 3.29
CA CYS A 62 9.09 -4.90 2.77
C CYS A 62 9.90 -5.66 1.72
N MET A 63 10.95 -5.08 1.13
CA MET A 63 11.61 -5.62 -0.08
C MET A 63 12.03 -7.07 0.06
N ASN A 64 12.65 -7.46 1.18
CA ASN A 64 13.02 -8.85 1.42
C ASN A 64 11.78 -9.76 1.53
N ASN A 65 10.75 -9.29 2.24
CA ASN A 65 9.58 -10.09 2.55
C ASN A 65 8.58 -10.21 1.39
N PHE A 66 8.68 -9.36 0.36
CA PHE A 66 7.97 -9.58 -0.90
C PHE A 66 8.37 -10.91 -1.55
N GLY A 67 9.57 -11.41 -1.26
CA GLY A 67 10.02 -12.71 -1.74
C GLY A 67 9.07 -13.86 -1.37
N ILE A 68 8.37 -13.79 -0.23
CA ILE A 68 7.39 -14.83 0.14
C ILE A 68 6.19 -14.84 -0.81
N THR A 69 5.73 -13.67 -1.24
CA THR A 69 4.59 -13.56 -2.17
C THR A 69 4.96 -14.03 -3.57
N ILE A 70 6.23 -13.84 -3.95
CA ILE A 70 6.77 -14.30 -5.24
C ILE A 70 6.92 -15.82 -5.22
N ALA A 71 7.62 -16.37 -4.22
CA ALA A 71 7.92 -17.79 -4.12
C ALA A 71 6.66 -18.65 -3.94
N GLY A 72 5.69 -18.16 -3.15
CA GLY A 72 4.41 -18.85 -2.90
C GLY A 72 3.32 -18.54 -3.93
N ASN A 73 3.59 -17.66 -4.90
CA ASN A 73 2.60 -17.10 -5.83
C ASN A 73 1.34 -16.57 -5.10
N PHE A 74 1.55 -15.93 -3.96
CA PHE A 74 0.46 -15.34 -3.18
C PHE A 74 0.06 -13.98 -3.75
N PRO A 75 -1.25 -13.69 -3.86
CA PRO A 75 -1.71 -12.36 -4.21
C PRO A 75 -1.33 -11.37 -3.12
N LEU A 76 -1.08 -10.13 -3.52
CA LEU A 76 -0.91 -9.03 -2.60
C LEU A 76 -1.51 -7.76 -3.19
N LEU A 77 -2.42 -7.15 -2.46
CA LEU A 77 -2.94 -5.81 -2.73
C LEU A 77 -2.35 -4.84 -1.71
N THR A 78 -1.71 -3.77 -2.18
CA THR A 78 -1.24 -2.71 -1.30
C THR A 78 -1.65 -1.33 -1.80
N ILE A 79 -2.02 -0.44 -0.86
CA ILE A 79 -2.29 0.97 -1.11
C ILE A 79 -1.24 1.78 -0.37
N VAL A 80 -0.53 2.61 -1.11
CA VAL A 80 0.65 3.32 -0.63
C VAL A 80 0.51 4.82 -0.85
N THR A 81 0.70 5.61 0.19
CA THR A 81 0.81 7.06 0.04
C THR A 81 2.22 7.44 -0.35
N LEU A 82 2.38 8.17 -1.45
CA LEU A 82 3.68 8.62 -1.92
C LEU A 82 3.97 10.02 -1.42
N ARG A 83 5.16 10.19 -0.82
CA ARG A 83 5.76 11.49 -0.54
C ARG A 83 7.01 11.68 -1.40
N GLY A 84 7.51 12.91 -1.49
CA GLY A 84 8.74 13.20 -2.23
C GLY A 84 8.57 13.34 -3.73
N SER A 85 7.34 13.35 -4.25
CA SER A 85 7.05 13.45 -5.68
C SER A 85 6.55 14.83 -6.11
N TRP A 86 5.78 15.52 -5.27
CA TRP A 86 5.17 16.81 -5.61
C TRP A 86 5.02 17.70 -4.39
N GLY A 87 5.62 18.93 -4.46
CA GLY A 87 5.51 19.91 -3.38
C GLY A 87 6.13 19.47 -2.04
N GLU A 88 7.04 18.50 -2.05
CA GLU A 88 7.66 17.98 -0.82
C GLU A 88 8.71 18.93 -0.27
N GLY A 89 8.54 19.34 0.98
CA GLY A 89 9.48 20.20 1.70
C GLY A 89 10.51 19.46 2.56
N ASN A 90 10.39 18.14 2.73
CA ASN A 90 11.33 17.34 3.50
C ASN A 90 12.31 16.61 2.58
N PRO A 91 13.62 16.97 2.58
CA PRO A 91 14.62 16.34 1.72
C PRO A 91 14.72 14.82 1.90
N TRP A 92 14.48 14.31 3.10
CA TRP A 92 14.46 12.88 3.39
C TRP A 92 13.45 12.10 2.54
N MET A 93 12.31 12.72 2.24
CA MET A 93 11.25 12.09 1.46
C MET A 93 11.50 12.07 -0.04
N LEU A 94 12.42 12.90 -0.57
CA LEU A 94 12.71 12.99 -2.00
C LEU A 94 13.23 11.66 -2.58
N TYR A 95 13.97 10.90 -1.78
CA TYR A 95 14.44 9.56 -2.16
C TYR A 95 13.27 8.64 -2.48
N GLN A 96 12.27 8.61 -1.61
CA GLN A 96 11.10 7.73 -1.75
C GLN A 96 10.27 8.08 -2.99
N GLY A 97 10.07 9.37 -3.26
CA GLY A 97 9.34 9.84 -4.44
C GLY A 97 9.92 9.32 -5.76
N ARG A 98 11.21 8.97 -5.77
CA ARG A 98 11.91 8.45 -6.96
C ARG A 98 12.03 6.95 -7.00
N THR A 99 11.94 6.26 -5.87
CA THR A 99 12.31 4.84 -5.77
C THR A 99 11.15 3.91 -5.56
N VAL A 100 10.07 4.34 -4.90
CA VAL A 100 8.96 3.46 -4.48
C VAL A 100 8.35 2.68 -5.65
N ALA A 101 7.98 3.33 -6.74
CA ALA A 101 7.41 2.62 -7.90
C ALA A 101 8.40 1.60 -8.50
N ARG A 102 9.70 1.97 -8.55
CA ARG A 102 10.76 1.08 -9.05
C ARG A 102 11.02 -0.11 -8.12
N MET A 103 10.87 0.08 -6.81
CA MET A 103 10.99 -1.02 -5.85
C MET A 103 9.88 -2.06 -6.06
N PHE A 104 8.65 -1.61 -6.26
CA PHE A 104 7.55 -2.49 -6.58
C PHE A 104 7.74 -3.21 -7.93
N ASP A 105 8.16 -2.48 -8.94
CA ASP A 105 8.45 -3.06 -10.26
C ASP A 105 9.54 -4.14 -10.16
N LEU A 106 10.63 -3.85 -9.45
CA LEU A 106 11.71 -4.82 -9.18
C LEU A 106 11.19 -6.07 -8.43
N ALA A 107 10.23 -5.89 -7.53
CA ALA A 107 9.59 -6.99 -6.80
C ALA A 107 8.46 -7.67 -7.60
N GLY A 108 8.30 -7.35 -8.88
CA GLY A 108 7.32 -8.00 -9.77
C GLY A 108 5.87 -7.62 -9.51
N PHE A 109 5.63 -6.43 -8.94
CA PHE A 109 4.28 -5.88 -8.80
C PHE A 109 3.84 -5.16 -10.07
N MET A 110 2.55 -5.23 -10.35
CA MET A 110 1.90 -4.29 -11.25
C MET A 110 1.60 -3.01 -10.47
N VAL A 111 2.14 -1.88 -10.96
CA VAL A 111 2.07 -0.59 -10.28
C VAL A 111 1.07 0.32 -11.00
N ASN A 112 0.15 0.89 -10.23
CA ASN A 112 -0.75 1.93 -10.71
C ASN A 112 -0.57 3.19 -9.84
N VAL A 113 -0.13 4.29 -10.45
CA VAL A 113 0.00 5.59 -9.78
C VAL A 113 -1.25 6.41 -10.02
N VAL A 114 -1.95 6.74 -8.95
CA VAL A 114 -3.18 7.55 -8.99
C VAL A 114 -2.85 8.98 -8.64
N GLU A 115 -3.18 9.91 -9.53
CA GLU A 115 -2.90 11.35 -9.38
C GLU A 115 -4.15 12.20 -9.09
N ARG A 116 -5.35 11.62 -9.19
CA ARG A 116 -6.63 12.29 -8.98
C ARG A 116 -7.49 11.49 -8.00
N ALA A 117 -8.16 12.19 -7.09
CA ALA A 117 -8.97 11.53 -6.06
C ALA A 117 -10.15 10.73 -6.65
N GLU A 118 -10.74 11.22 -7.73
CA GLU A 118 -11.86 10.57 -8.42
C GLU A 118 -11.51 9.23 -9.07
N ASP A 119 -10.22 8.98 -9.35
CA ASP A 119 -9.76 7.75 -9.99
C ASP A 119 -9.42 6.63 -8.97
N VAL A 120 -9.44 6.94 -7.66
CA VAL A 120 -8.98 6.01 -6.61
C VAL A 120 -9.87 4.78 -6.51
N GLU A 121 -11.19 4.95 -6.52
CA GLU A 121 -12.15 3.85 -6.38
C GLU A 121 -11.98 2.83 -7.52
N ASP A 122 -11.99 3.30 -8.75
CA ASP A 122 -11.84 2.44 -9.93
C ASP A 122 -10.47 1.73 -9.95
N ALA A 123 -9.39 2.45 -9.60
CA ALA A 123 -8.06 1.87 -9.55
C ALA A 123 -7.94 0.77 -8.50
N VAL A 124 -8.50 0.98 -7.30
CA VAL A 124 -8.50 -0.01 -6.21
C VAL A 124 -9.38 -1.21 -6.58
N GLY A 125 -10.56 -0.98 -7.17
CA GLY A 125 -11.45 -2.04 -7.62
C GLY A 125 -10.79 -2.95 -8.67
N ALA A 126 -10.18 -2.36 -9.70
CA ALA A 126 -9.46 -3.10 -10.75
C ALA A 126 -8.26 -3.87 -10.18
N ALA A 127 -7.50 -3.24 -9.27
CA ALA A 127 -6.36 -3.89 -8.61
C ALA A 127 -6.79 -5.08 -7.73
N ALA A 128 -7.89 -4.94 -7.00
CA ALA A 128 -8.44 -6.04 -6.19
C ALA A 128 -8.86 -7.23 -7.06
N GLN A 129 -9.51 -6.98 -8.20
CA GLN A 129 -9.84 -8.04 -9.16
C GLN A 129 -8.60 -8.76 -9.67
N THR A 130 -7.58 -8.02 -10.07
CA THR A 130 -6.32 -8.60 -10.57
C THR A 130 -5.60 -9.38 -9.47
N ALA A 131 -5.51 -8.82 -8.26
CA ALA A 131 -4.86 -9.48 -7.14
C ALA A 131 -5.54 -10.81 -6.82
N PHE A 132 -6.84 -10.80 -6.58
CA PHE A 132 -7.51 -11.97 -6.01
C PHE A 132 -8.05 -12.98 -7.03
N ASN A 133 -8.27 -12.57 -8.27
CA ASN A 133 -8.77 -13.49 -9.31
C ASN A 133 -7.65 -14.02 -10.22
N ALA A 134 -6.51 -13.31 -10.31
CA ALA A 134 -5.38 -13.69 -11.14
C ALA A 134 -4.09 -13.96 -10.33
N SER A 135 -4.18 -14.03 -9.00
CA SER A 135 -3.02 -14.17 -8.09
C SER A 135 -1.96 -13.10 -8.33
N GLY A 136 -2.40 -11.88 -8.66
CA GLY A 136 -1.51 -10.76 -8.96
C GLY A 136 -0.95 -10.09 -7.71
N ARG A 137 0.16 -9.40 -7.88
CA ARG A 137 0.71 -8.48 -6.87
C ARG A 137 0.49 -7.06 -7.37
N MET A 138 -0.34 -6.31 -6.68
CA MET A 138 -0.82 -4.99 -7.09
C MET A 138 -0.39 -3.91 -6.09
N ALA A 139 0.19 -2.83 -6.60
CA ALA A 139 0.51 -1.65 -5.82
C ALA A 139 -0.23 -0.43 -6.38
N ILE A 140 -1.14 0.12 -5.60
CA ILE A 140 -1.80 1.40 -5.86
C ILE A 140 -1.03 2.48 -5.12
N ILE A 141 -0.42 3.40 -5.85
CA ILE A 141 0.36 4.49 -5.28
C ILE A 141 -0.47 5.78 -5.38
N LEU A 142 -0.90 6.29 -4.24
CA LEU A 142 -1.58 7.58 -4.13
C LEU A 142 -0.52 8.70 -4.13
N SER A 143 -0.47 9.48 -5.20
CA SER A 143 0.49 10.57 -5.32
C SER A 143 0.21 11.70 -4.31
N GLN A 144 1.19 12.58 -4.08
CA GLN A 144 0.98 13.78 -3.26
C GLN A 144 -0.06 14.75 -3.86
N ARG A 145 -0.46 14.60 -5.11
CA ARG A 145 -1.58 15.36 -5.69
C ARG A 145 -2.92 14.94 -5.07
N VAL A 146 -3.07 13.65 -4.71
CA VAL A 146 -4.24 13.11 -4.02
C VAL A 146 -4.20 13.42 -2.52
N THR A 147 -3.07 13.15 -1.86
CA THR A 147 -2.93 13.24 -0.40
C THR A 147 -2.57 14.64 0.10
N GLY A 148 -2.16 15.52 -0.80
CA GLY A 148 -1.70 16.87 -0.49
C GLY A 148 -0.24 16.95 -0.02
N ALA A 149 0.39 18.11 -0.26
CA ALA A 149 1.73 18.39 0.23
C ALA A 149 1.69 18.82 1.71
N LYS A 150 2.56 18.26 2.54
CA LYS A 150 2.67 18.63 3.95
C LYS A 150 3.25 20.04 4.09
N LYS A 151 2.49 20.96 4.67
CA LYS A 151 2.96 22.31 4.99
C LYS A 151 3.68 22.25 6.33
N PHE A 152 4.98 22.55 6.33
CA PHE A 152 5.72 22.76 7.57
C PHE A 152 5.52 24.23 8.00
N LYS A 153 4.99 24.46 9.20
CA LYS A 153 5.06 25.81 9.81
C LYS A 153 6.52 26.08 10.13
N ARG A 154 7.03 27.20 9.63
CA ARG A 154 8.32 27.76 10.04
C ARG A 154 8.23 28.30 11.45
#